data_933f736938b70a99ae3cf6f680c6e80c
#
_entry.id   933f736938b70a99ae3cf6f680c6e80c
#
_cell.length_a   1.000
_cell.length_b   1.000
_cell.length_c   1.000
_cell.angle_alpha   90.00
_cell.angle_beta   90.00
_cell.angle_gamma   90.00
#
_symmetry.space_group_name_H-M   'P 1'
#
loop_
_entity.id
_entity.type
_entity.pdbx_description
1 polymer ?
#
loop_
_entity_poly.entity_id
_entity_poly.type
_entity_poly.pdbx_seq_one_letter_code
_entity_poly.pdbx_strand_id
1 'polypeptide(L)'
;MSLLDWFADRRKTAPALRPTPEPDEGDGLWSKCPECGEVVYRKDLVANASVCASCGYHHRIHSEERLRILLDPGSFIPIDGELSPTDPLAFKDRRAYADRIRDSQQQTGLRDAVVCG
;
A
#
# COMPACT_ATOMS: atom_id res chain seq x y z
N MET A 1 -34.22 -8.83 19.60
CA MET A 1 -32.85 -8.49 19.18
C MET A 1 -32.83 -7.04 18.74
N SER A 2 -32.04 -6.22 19.43
CA SER A 2 -31.90 -4.80 19.08
C SER A 2 -30.87 -4.62 17.98
N LEU A 3 -31.08 -3.65 17.09
CA LEU A 3 -30.10 -3.24 16.08
C LEU A 3 -28.74 -2.90 16.72
N LEU A 4 -28.74 -2.40 17.92
CA LEU A 4 -27.53 -2.06 18.68
C LEU A 4 -26.74 -3.30 19.09
N ASP A 5 -27.40 -4.41 19.42
CA ASP A 5 -26.74 -5.69 19.75
C ASP A 5 -26.03 -6.27 18.53
N TRP A 6 -26.63 -6.15 17.35
CA TRP A 6 -26.04 -6.59 16.09
C TRP A 6 -24.75 -5.81 15.73
N PHE A 7 -24.74 -4.49 15.96
CA PHE A 7 -23.52 -3.70 15.77
C PHE A 7 -22.45 -3.97 16.81
N ALA A 8 -22.83 -4.28 18.05
CA ALA A 8 -21.89 -4.62 19.11
C ALA A 8 -21.20 -5.97 18.84
N ASP A 9 -21.93 -6.94 18.31
CA ASP A 9 -21.42 -8.27 18.00
C ASP A 9 -20.47 -8.25 16.78
N ARG A 10 -20.78 -7.45 15.77
CA ARG A 10 -19.90 -7.25 14.61
C ARG A 10 -18.55 -6.59 14.96
N ARG A 11 -18.50 -5.74 15.97
CA ARG A 11 -17.22 -5.16 16.44
C ARG A 11 -16.33 -6.21 17.10
N LYS A 12 -16.91 -7.24 17.71
CA LYS A 12 -16.15 -8.32 18.34
C LYS A 12 -15.62 -9.35 17.33
N THR A 13 -16.29 -9.49 16.20
CA THR A 13 -15.95 -10.44 15.14
C THR A 13 -15.19 -9.84 13.97
N ALA A 14 -14.94 -8.51 13.96
CA ALA A 14 -14.05 -7.94 12.98
C ALA A 14 -12.66 -8.57 13.17
N PRO A 15 -12.12 -9.32 12.17
CA PRO A 15 -10.77 -9.82 12.26
C PRO A 15 -9.87 -8.61 12.49
N ALA A 16 -9.07 -8.66 13.56
CA ALA A 16 -8.05 -7.65 13.77
C ALA A 16 -7.29 -7.52 12.44
N LEU A 17 -7.29 -6.31 11.87
CA LEU A 17 -6.48 -6.00 10.70
C LEU A 17 -5.09 -6.53 11.04
N ARG A 18 -4.66 -7.59 10.35
CA ARG A 18 -3.30 -8.09 10.52
C ARG A 18 -2.40 -6.87 10.38
N PRO A 19 -1.53 -6.60 11.36
CA PRO A 19 -0.56 -5.54 11.21
C PRO A 19 0.13 -5.82 9.86
N THR A 20 0.09 -4.84 8.96
CA THR A 20 0.86 -4.93 7.73
C THR A 20 2.29 -5.14 8.19
N PRO A 21 2.96 -6.24 7.78
CA PRO A 21 4.37 -6.38 8.09
C PRO A 21 5.05 -5.13 7.57
N GLU A 22 5.71 -4.41 8.46
CA GLU A 22 6.57 -3.30 8.06
C GLU A 22 7.58 -3.87 7.04
N PRO A 23 7.87 -3.17 5.97
CA PRO A 23 8.92 -3.61 5.06
C PRO A 23 10.17 -3.75 5.91
N ASP A 24 10.70 -4.96 5.97
CA ASP A 24 11.96 -5.26 6.64
C ASP A 24 13.03 -4.44 5.92
N GLU A 25 13.40 -3.29 6.49
CA GLU A 25 14.45 -2.39 6.00
C GLU A 25 15.85 -2.99 6.25
N GLY A 26 15.95 -4.31 6.23
CA GLY A 26 17.21 -5.03 6.20
C GLY A 26 17.89 -4.84 4.86
N ASP A 27 18.93 -4.01 4.88
CA ASP A 27 20.02 -3.87 3.90
C ASP A 27 19.70 -4.28 2.45
N GLY A 28 18.74 -3.60 1.87
CA GLY A 28 18.40 -3.37 0.46
C GLY A 28 18.44 -4.51 -0.58
N LEU A 29 19.12 -5.62 -0.32
CA LEU A 29 19.40 -6.68 -1.32
C LEU A 29 18.49 -7.91 -1.19
N TRP A 30 18.04 -8.21 0.02
CA TRP A 30 17.26 -9.41 0.32
C TRP A 30 15.90 -9.05 0.90
N SER A 31 14.88 -9.82 0.57
CA SER A 31 13.54 -9.70 1.10
C SER A 31 13.03 -11.04 1.60
N LYS A 32 12.42 -11.07 2.76
CA LYS A 32 11.78 -12.27 3.31
C LYS A 32 10.33 -12.32 2.91
N CYS A 33 9.91 -13.43 2.30
CA CYS A 33 8.50 -13.62 1.98
C CYS A 33 7.68 -13.77 3.27
N PRO A 34 6.60 -12.98 3.47
CA PRO A 34 5.78 -13.06 4.66
C PRO A 34 4.92 -14.34 4.73
N GLU A 35 4.71 -15.01 3.60
CA GLU A 35 3.87 -16.22 3.55
C GLU A 35 4.71 -17.48 3.79
N CYS A 36 5.78 -17.70 3.02
CA CYS A 36 6.57 -18.92 3.12
C CYS A 36 7.87 -18.76 3.93
N GLY A 37 8.25 -17.54 4.31
CA GLY A 37 9.48 -17.27 5.04
C GLY A 37 10.76 -17.36 4.22
N GLU A 38 10.69 -17.69 2.94
CA GLU A 38 11.83 -17.78 2.03
C GLU A 38 12.52 -16.42 1.88
N VAL A 39 13.83 -16.43 1.87
CA VAL A 39 14.64 -15.22 1.63
C VAL A 39 14.95 -15.12 0.14
N VAL A 40 14.40 -14.10 -0.50
CA VAL A 40 14.51 -13.89 -1.95
C VAL A 40 15.37 -12.67 -2.24
N TYR A 41 16.21 -12.77 -3.27
CA TYR A 41 16.98 -11.62 -3.74
C TYR A 41 16.05 -10.58 -4.38
N ARG A 42 16.16 -9.33 -3.98
CA ARG A 42 15.20 -8.28 -4.36
C ARG A 42 15.15 -8.04 -5.87
N LYS A 43 16.27 -8.19 -6.58
CA LYS A 43 16.29 -8.06 -8.04
C LYS A 43 15.51 -9.18 -8.73
N ASP A 44 15.62 -10.41 -8.22
CA ASP A 44 14.88 -11.54 -8.78
C ASP A 44 13.39 -11.41 -8.49
N LEU A 45 13.04 -10.88 -7.31
CA LEU A 45 11.66 -10.59 -6.97
C LEU A 45 11.04 -9.54 -7.92
N VAL A 46 11.77 -8.46 -8.20
CA VAL A 46 11.34 -7.42 -9.15
C VAL A 46 11.24 -7.99 -10.57
N ALA A 47 12.21 -8.80 -11.01
CA ALA A 47 12.19 -9.46 -12.31
C ALA A 47 10.98 -10.40 -12.47
N ASN A 48 10.52 -11.00 -11.38
CA ASN A 48 9.31 -11.84 -11.32
C ASN A 48 8.04 -11.05 -10.94
N ALA A 49 7.96 -9.77 -11.33
CA ALA A 49 6.79 -8.90 -11.09
C ALA A 49 6.36 -8.86 -9.60
N SER A 50 7.31 -8.93 -8.69
CA SER A 50 7.10 -8.94 -7.24
C SER A 50 6.27 -10.14 -6.73
N VAL A 51 6.35 -11.27 -7.43
CA VAL A 51 5.74 -12.54 -7.03
C VAL A 51 6.81 -13.47 -6.48
N CYS A 52 6.56 -14.05 -5.31
CA CYS A 52 7.46 -15.05 -4.73
C CYS A 52 7.52 -16.31 -5.61
N ALA A 53 8.70 -16.70 -6.06
CA ALA A 53 8.87 -17.88 -6.89
C ALA A 53 8.57 -19.20 -6.17
N SER A 54 8.71 -19.23 -4.84
CA SER A 54 8.52 -20.44 -4.03
C SER A 54 7.05 -20.73 -3.71
N CYS A 55 6.24 -19.69 -3.41
CA CYS A 55 4.85 -19.88 -2.95
C CYS A 55 3.80 -19.11 -3.77
N GLY A 56 4.21 -18.30 -4.74
CA GLY A 56 3.29 -17.49 -5.53
C GLY A 56 2.70 -16.28 -4.79
N TYR A 57 3.22 -15.93 -3.61
CA TYR A 57 2.75 -14.76 -2.89
C TYR A 57 3.06 -13.47 -3.64
N HIS A 58 2.06 -12.60 -3.81
CA HIS A 58 2.17 -11.30 -4.44
C HIS A 58 2.55 -10.24 -3.41
N HIS A 59 3.77 -9.74 -3.50
CA HIS A 59 4.22 -8.62 -2.68
C HIS A 59 3.54 -7.32 -3.09
N ARG A 60 3.48 -6.36 -2.18
CA ARG A 60 2.99 -5.02 -2.51
C ARG A 60 3.99 -4.31 -3.41
N ILE A 61 3.48 -3.67 -4.45
CA ILE A 61 4.24 -2.83 -5.37
C ILE A 61 3.64 -1.44 -5.43
N HIS A 62 4.46 -0.45 -5.71
CA HIS A 62 4.03 0.92 -5.91
C HIS A 62 3.29 1.08 -7.25
N SER A 63 2.47 2.13 -7.36
CA SER A 63 1.71 2.43 -8.57
C SER A 63 2.58 2.56 -9.82
N GLU A 64 3.72 3.24 -9.71
CA GLU A 64 4.66 3.39 -10.82
C GLU A 64 5.18 2.06 -11.35
N GLU A 65 5.53 1.14 -10.44
CA GLU A 65 5.98 -0.19 -10.84
C GLU A 65 4.84 -1.00 -11.45
N ARG A 66 3.62 -0.86 -10.94
CA ARG A 66 2.43 -1.47 -11.52
C ARG A 66 2.20 -0.99 -12.95
N LEU A 67 2.30 0.31 -13.20
CA LEU A 67 2.17 0.89 -14.54
C LEU A 67 3.26 0.36 -15.49
N ARG A 68 4.50 0.26 -15.01
CA ARG A 68 5.64 -0.27 -15.79
C ARG A 68 5.46 -1.74 -16.19
N ILE A 69 4.79 -2.54 -15.35
CA ILE A 69 4.50 -3.95 -15.64
C ILE A 69 3.35 -4.09 -16.64
N LEU A 70 2.35 -3.21 -16.56
CA LEU A 70 1.10 -3.34 -17.33
C LEU A 70 1.11 -2.64 -18.67
N LEU A 71 1.90 -1.57 -18.83
CA LEU A 71 1.85 -0.69 -19.99
C LEU A 71 3.15 -0.71 -20.77
N ASP A 72 3.05 -0.41 -22.06
CA ASP A 72 4.23 -0.22 -22.89
C ASP A 72 5.04 1.00 -22.46
N PRO A 73 6.37 0.96 -22.58
CA PRO A 73 7.22 2.09 -22.20
C PRO A 73 6.80 3.39 -22.91
N GLY A 74 6.51 4.43 -22.11
CA GLY A 74 6.14 5.75 -22.63
C GLY A 74 4.68 5.89 -23.08
N SER A 75 3.84 4.87 -22.94
CA SER A 75 2.41 4.93 -23.30
C SER A 75 1.53 5.60 -22.23
N PHE A 76 2.01 5.67 -20.99
CA PHE A 76 1.26 6.29 -19.88
C PHE A 76 1.27 7.81 -19.99
N ILE A 77 0.10 8.40 -20.10
CA ILE A 77 -0.10 9.85 -20.06
C ILE A 77 -0.88 10.15 -18.79
N PRO A 78 -0.26 10.81 -17.78
CA PRO A 78 -0.95 11.12 -16.54
C PRO A 78 -2.08 12.13 -16.76
N ILE A 79 -3.21 11.88 -16.11
CA ILE A 79 -4.37 12.77 -16.05
C ILE A 79 -4.50 13.24 -14.60
N ASP A 80 -4.83 14.50 -14.42
CA ASP A 80 -5.09 15.11 -13.10
C ASP A 80 -3.94 14.97 -12.10
N GLY A 81 -2.69 14.96 -12.57
CA GLY A 81 -1.50 14.83 -11.72
C GLY A 81 -1.28 15.95 -10.71
N GLU A 82 -2.00 17.07 -10.87
CA GLU A 82 -1.96 18.21 -9.95
C GLU A 82 -2.95 18.10 -8.78
N LEU A 83 -3.85 17.11 -8.81
CA LEU A 83 -4.80 16.91 -7.71
C LEU A 83 -4.08 16.56 -6.41
N SER A 84 -4.60 17.11 -5.33
CA SER A 84 -4.10 16.87 -3.98
C SER A 84 -5.28 16.81 -3.00
N PRO A 85 -5.24 15.95 -1.99
CA PRO A 85 -6.30 15.86 -1.00
C PRO A 85 -6.42 17.17 -0.22
N THR A 86 -7.65 17.57 0.03
CA THR A 86 -7.99 18.76 0.82
C THR A 86 -8.63 18.33 2.13
N ASP A 87 -8.51 19.17 3.17
CA ASP A 87 -9.12 18.95 4.47
C ASP A 87 -10.11 20.09 4.80
N PRO A 88 -11.29 20.11 4.16
CA PRO A 88 -12.29 21.17 4.38
C PRO A 88 -12.88 21.16 5.79
N LEU A 89 -12.76 20.03 6.51
CA LEU A 89 -13.33 19.87 7.85
C LEU A 89 -12.30 20.12 8.96
N ALA A 90 -11.04 20.36 8.62
CA ALA A 90 -9.93 20.42 9.57
C ALA A 90 -9.97 19.22 10.55
N PHE A 91 -10.14 18.02 9.97
CA PHE A 91 -10.39 16.81 10.74
C PHE A 91 -9.20 16.43 11.61
N LYS A 92 -9.51 16.15 12.86
CA LYS A 92 -8.52 15.69 13.84
C LYS A 92 -9.13 14.59 14.72
N ASP A 93 -8.46 13.44 14.75
CA ASP A 93 -8.70 12.39 15.75
C ASP A 93 -7.50 12.33 16.72
N ARG A 94 -6.69 11.26 16.71
CA ARG A 94 -5.43 11.17 17.46
C ARG A 94 -4.33 12.06 16.85
N ARG A 95 -4.39 12.27 15.52
CA ARG A 95 -3.49 13.13 14.73
C ARG A 95 -4.33 13.95 13.75
N ALA A 96 -3.86 15.14 13.41
CA ALA A 96 -4.51 15.93 12.37
C ALA A 96 -4.43 15.21 11.00
N TYR A 97 -5.50 15.30 10.21
CA TYR A 97 -5.55 14.70 8.88
C TYR A 97 -4.46 15.26 7.95
N ALA A 98 -4.23 16.56 8.02
CA ALA A 98 -3.17 17.23 7.26
C ALA A 98 -1.76 16.66 7.55
N ASP A 99 -1.48 16.28 8.80
CA ASP A 99 -0.20 15.66 9.16
C ASP A 99 -0.06 14.25 8.58
N ARG A 100 -1.14 13.47 8.58
CA ARG A 100 -1.14 12.13 7.96
C ARG A 100 -0.92 12.20 6.45
N ILE A 101 -1.57 13.13 5.78
CA ILE A 101 -1.40 13.34 4.34
C ILE A 101 0.06 13.69 4.04
N ARG A 102 0.64 14.62 4.80
CA ARG A 102 2.03 15.02 4.61
C ARG A 102 3.00 13.83 4.78
N ASP A 103 2.82 13.04 5.84
CA ASP A 103 3.64 11.85 6.06
C ASP A 103 3.49 10.84 4.92
N SER A 104 2.26 10.59 4.46
CA SER A 104 2.01 9.68 3.33
C SER A 104 2.63 10.17 2.04
N GLN A 105 2.54 11.47 1.75
CA GLN A 105 3.18 12.09 0.58
C GLN A 105 4.71 11.98 0.64
N GLN A 106 5.30 12.15 1.82
CA GLN A 106 6.75 11.98 2.01
C GLN A 106 7.20 10.53 1.80
N GLN A 107 6.42 9.56 2.29
CA GLN A 107 6.74 8.14 2.16
C GLN A 107 6.57 7.62 0.74
N THR A 108 5.56 8.09 0.02
CA THR A 108 5.22 7.56 -1.30
C THR A 108 5.77 8.39 -2.46
N GLY A 109 6.09 9.66 -2.22
CA GLY A 109 6.43 10.61 -3.28
C GLY A 109 5.24 11.05 -4.13
N LEU A 110 4.04 10.56 -3.84
CA LEU A 110 2.80 10.84 -4.57
C LEU A 110 2.04 11.98 -3.89
N ARG A 111 1.32 12.77 -4.68
CA ARG A 111 0.44 13.84 -4.17
C ARG A 111 -0.88 13.32 -3.62
N ASP A 112 -1.41 12.25 -4.23
CA ASP A 112 -2.66 11.58 -3.86
C ASP A 112 -2.48 10.06 -3.84
N ALA A 113 -3.47 9.37 -3.28
CA ALA A 113 -3.55 7.90 -3.25
C ALA A 113 -3.90 7.30 -4.62
N VAL A 114 -4.36 8.10 -5.57
CA VAL A 114 -4.81 7.66 -6.90
C VAL A 114 -3.87 8.22 -7.96
N VAL A 115 -3.50 7.36 -8.90
CA VAL A 115 -2.78 7.73 -10.12
C VAL A 115 -3.69 7.39 -11.29
N CYS A 116 -4.03 8.41 -12.10
CA CYS A 116 -4.90 8.29 -13.26
C CYS A 116 -4.14 8.60 -14.55
N GLY A 117 -4.50 7.90 -15.60
CA GLY A 117 -3.93 8.13 -16.92
C GLY A 117 -4.58 7.28 -18.00
#